data_f027dcac5b4a04838371460ecd0ab5cb
#
_entry.id   f027dcac5b4a04838371460ecd0ab5cb
#
_cell.length_a   1.000
_cell.length_b   1.000
_cell.length_c   1.000
_cell.angle_alpha   90.00
_cell.angle_beta   90.00
_cell.angle_gamma   90.00
#
_symmetry.space_group_name_H-M   'P 1'
#
loop_
_entity.id
_entity.type
_entity.pdbx_description
1 polymer ?
#
loop_
_entity_poly.entity_id
_entity_poly.type
_entity_poly.pdbx_seq_one_letter_code
_entity_poly.pdbx_strand_id
1 'polypeptide(L)'
;MSNVVLEANERGHTVQDVENAAKLIKSYGCFDLGLQMMIGLYKSNRETELETWSKIAALSPKTVRIYPVVILNGTRLGELYKSGEYMPMDFDEVVKICSYLLTEADKLGIDVIKLGLHASEVVEEQMLGGFYHPAFRELCEGRNYRRLISEELGKHGNISDIASVVISVPKRQISKAIGQKKANIEYFKDLGVNIKIVGHEGSDKIKINEIIMRGGEK
;
A
#
# COMPACT_ATOMS: atom_id res chain seq x y z
N MET A 1 -0.81 -14.86 7.64
CA MET A 1 -1.72 -15.94 7.21
C MET A 1 -2.55 -16.41 8.40
N SER A 2 -3.85 -16.52 8.23
CA SER A 2 -4.80 -16.94 9.27
C SER A 2 -5.58 -18.15 8.75
N ASN A 3 -5.57 -19.28 9.47
CA ASN A 3 -6.32 -20.46 9.06
C ASN A 3 -7.83 -20.19 9.00
N VAL A 4 -8.37 -19.35 9.90
CA VAL A 4 -9.78 -18.93 9.87
C VAL A 4 -10.14 -18.23 8.56
N VAL A 5 -9.27 -17.34 8.07
CA VAL A 5 -9.47 -16.63 6.79
C VAL A 5 -9.31 -17.59 5.62
N LEU A 6 -8.31 -18.49 5.64
CA LEU A 6 -8.08 -19.47 4.59
C LEU A 6 -9.28 -20.42 4.43
N GLU A 7 -9.79 -20.93 5.53
CA GLU A 7 -10.97 -21.81 5.57
C GLU A 7 -12.23 -21.10 5.10
N ALA A 8 -12.50 -19.88 5.61
CA ALA A 8 -13.66 -19.09 5.22
C ALA A 8 -13.70 -18.74 3.72
N ASN A 9 -12.55 -18.72 3.08
CA ASN A 9 -12.39 -18.46 1.65
C ASN A 9 -12.08 -19.73 0.83
N GLU A 10 -12.24 -20.91 1.40
CA GLU A 10 -12.09 -22.22 0.74
C GLU A 10 -10.74 -22.35 -0.01
N ARG A 11 -9.63 -21.87 0.62
CA ARG A 11 -8.32 -21.80 -0.04
C ARG A 11 -7.62 -23.15 -0.21
N GLY A 12 -8.13 -24.21 0.40
CA GLY A 12 -7.66 -25.59 0.24
C GLY A 12 -6.27 -25.89 0.82
N HIS A 13 -5.73 -24.98 1.64
CA HIS A 13 -4.44 -25.15 2.32
C HIS A 13 -4.41 -24.39 3.65
N THR A 14 -3.47 -24.74 4.50
CA THR A 14 -3.25 -24.14 5.82
C THR A 14 -2.00 -23.25 5.84
N VAL A 15 -1.83 -22.52 6.93
CA VAL A 15 -0.59 -21.78 7.22
C VAL A 15 0.62 -22.71 7.21
N GLN A 16 0.47 -23.90 7.81
CA GLN A 16 1.54 -24.91 7.90
C GLN A 16 1.96 -25.42 6.52
N ASP A 17 1.02 -25.58 5.59
CA ASP A 17 1.33 -26.01 4.21
C ASP A 17 2.20 -24.98 3.50
N VAL A 18 1.89 -23.68 3.68
CA VAL A 18 2.70 -22.60 3.11
C VAL A 18 4.11 -22.57 3.71
N GLU A 19 4.24 -22.73 5.04
CA GLU A 19 5.52 -22.77 5.72
C GLU A 19 6.37 -23.97 5.26
N ASN A 20 5.74 -25.14 5.14
CA ASN A 20 6.41 -26.37 4.68
C ASN A 20 6.88 -26.22 3.23
N ALA A 21 6.04 -25.68 2.34
CA ALA A 21 6.40 -25.41 0.95
C ALA A 21 7.56 -24.40 0.86
N ALA A 22 7.53 -23.33 1.65
CA ALA A 22 8.62 -22.34 1.68
C ALA A 22 9.94 -22.95 2.17
N LYS A 23 9.90 -23.78 3.23
CA LYS A 23 11.08 -24.52 3.72
C LYS A 23 11.64 -25.47 2.66
N LEU A 24 10.77 -26.20 1.98
CA LEU A 24 11.16 -27.13 0.91
C LEU A 24 11.84 -26.38 -0.25
N ILE A 25 11.24 -25.29 -0.75
CA ILE A 25 11.83 -24.49 -1.83
C ILE A 25 13.24 -24.00 -1.42
N LYS A 26 13.37 -23.46 -0.20
CA LYS A 26 14.67 -22.98 0.31
C LYS A 26 15.72 -24.08 0.47
N SER A 27 15.30 -25.30 0.79
CA SER A 27 16.23 -26.41 0.98
C SER A 27 16.99 -26.81 -0.30
N TYR A 28 16.45 -26.47 -1.48
CA TYR A 28 17.15 -26.70 -2.75
C TYR A 28 18.31 -25.72 -2.99
N GLY A 29 18.32 -24.56 -2.34
CA GLY A 29 19.41 -23.59 -2.39
C GLY A 29 19.62 -22.87 -3.74
N CYS A 30 18.88 -23.24 -4.77
CA CYS A 30 19.02 -22.67 -6.14
C CYS A 30 17.78 -21.86 -6.60
N PHE A 31 16.74 -21.77 -5.77
CA PHE A 31 15.52 -21.05 -6.09
C PHE A 31 15.32 -19.83 -5.21
N ASP A 32 14.86 -18.74 -5.80
CA ASP A 32 14.35 -17.58 -5.05
C ASP A 32 12.90 -17.83 -4.63
N LEU A 33 12.61 -17.69 -3.35
CA LEU A 33 11.26 -17.82 -2.84
C LEU A 33 10.43 -16.58 -3.21
N GLY A 34 9.33 -16.78 -3.95
CA GLY A 34 8.30 -15.78 -4.19
C GLY A 34 7.01 -16.15 -3.46
N LEU A 35 6.41 -15.21 -2.74
CA LEU A 35 5.14 -15.40 -2.05
C LEU A 35 4.07 -14.45 -2.58
N GLN A 36 2.81 -14.79 -2.30
CA GLN A 36 1.66 -13.98 -2.68
C GLN A 36 0.71 -13.86 -1.50
N MET A 37 0.13 -12.67 -1.32
CA MET A 37 -0.98 -12.45 -0.39
C MET A 37 -2.13 -11.71 -1.05
N MET A 38 -3.31 -11.89 -0.50
CA MET A 38 -4.49 -11.10 -0.85
C MET A 38 -4.89 -10.24 0.34
N ILE A 39 -5.42 -9.05 0.06
CA ILE A 39 -5.90 -8.10 1.07
C ILE A 39 -7.42 -7.97 0.94
N GLY A 40 -8.12 -8.06 2.06
CA GLY A 40 -9.56 -7.88 2.13
C GLY A 40 -10.38 -9.13 1.81
N LEU A 41 -9.85 -10.30 2.08
CA LEU A 41 -10.60 -11.55 2.00
C LEU A 41 -11.76 -11.57 3.00
N TYR A 42 -12.80 -12.36 2.75
CA TYR A 42 -13.89 -12.58 3.70
C TYR A 42 -13.35 -12.99 5.07
N LYS A 43 -13.87 -12.40 6.14
CA LYS A 43 -13.39 -12.53 7.53
C LYS A 43 -11.98 -12.01 7.80
N SER A 44 -11.32 -11.34 6.85
CA SER A 44 -10.09 -10.61 7.18
C SER A 44 -10.39 -9.22 7.71
N ASN A 45 -9.45 -8.69 8.46
CA ASN A 45 -9.43 -7.34 8.98
C ASN A 45 -7.98 -6.83 9.01
N ARG A 46 -7.77 -5.59 9.44
CA ARG A 46 -6.43 -4.99 9.51
C ARG A 46 -5.44 -5.86 10.28
N GLU A 47 -5.83 -6.38 11.43
CA GLU A 47 -4.97 -7.17 12.30
C GLU A 47 -4.51 -8.47 11.62
N THR A 48 -5.44 -9.19 10.99
CA THR A 48 -5.14 -10.43 10.27
C THR A 48 -4.30 -10.19 9.01
N GLU A 49 -4.44 -9.04 8.36
CA GLU A 49 -3.57 -8.67 7.21
C GLU A 49 -2.14 -8.38 7.68
N LEU A 50 -1.96 -7.65 8.78
CA LEU A 50 -0.64 -7.38 9.35
C LEU A 50 0.02 -8.64 9.91
N GLU A 51 -0.76 -9.53 10.54
CA GLU A 51 -0.29 -10.85 10.98
C GLU A 51 0.17 -11.70 9.76
N THR A 52 -0.61 -11.68 8.69
CA THR A 52 -0.26 -12.36 7.44
C THR A 52 1.07 -11.86 6.89
N TRP A 53 1.25 -10.54 6.84
CA TRP A 53 2.51 -9.94 6.42
C TRP A 53 3.68 -10.35 7.30
N SER A 54 3.51 -10.30 8.63
CA SER A 54 4.55 -10.71 9.58
C SER A 54 5.02 -12.14 9.33
N LYS A 55 4.09 -13.08 9.11
CA LYS A 55 4.41 -14.48 8.78
C LYS A 55 5.10 -14.62 7.43
N ILE A 56 4.68 -13.86 6.41
CA ILE A 56 5.34 -13.82 5.10
C ILE A 56 6.77 -13.30 5.23
N ALA A 57 6.96 -12.18 5.94
CA ALA A 57 8.27 -11.57 6.16
C ALA A 57 9.23 -12.52 6.90
N ALA A 58 8.73 -13.25 7.91
CA ALA A 58 9.51 -14.26 8.64
C ALA A 58 10.04 -15.40 7.74
N LEU A 59 9.32 -15.70 6.66
CA LEU A 59 9.78 -16.65 5.64
C LEU A 59 10.87 -16.06 4.72
N SER A 60 11.21 -14.77 4.86
CA SER A 60 12.26 -14.07 4.10
C SER A 60 12.18 -14.39 2.60
N PRO A 61 11.06 -14.11 1.91
CA PRO A 61 10.96 -14.27 0.48
C PRO A 61 11.79 -13.21 -0.24
N LYS A 62 12.27 -13.51 -1.45
CA LYS A 62 12.89 -12.51 -2.30
C LYS A 62 11.86 -11.56 -2.91
N THR A 63 10.70 -12.12 -3.28
CA THR A 63 9.64 -11.34 -3.92
C THR A 63 8.27 -11.61 -3.31
N VAL A 64 7.40 -10.59 -3.31
CA VAL A 64 5.99 -10.72 -2.90
C VAL A 64 5.07 -10.09 -3.95
N ARG A 65 3.91 -10.71 -4.17
CA ARG A 65 2.77 -10.11 -4.87
C ARG A 65 1.66 -9.83 -3.88
N ILE A 66 1.06 -8.65 -3.96
CA ILE A 66 -0.04 -8.23 -3.09
C ILE A 66 -1.26 -7.91 -3.97
N TYR A 67 -2.33 -8.64 -3.77
CA TYR A 67 -3.57 -8.49 -4.55
C TYR A 67 -4.74 -8.07 -3.64
N PRO A 68 -5.13 -6.80 -3.66
CA PRO A 68 -6.42 -6.40 -3.09
C PRO A 68 -7.57 -7.14 -3.77
N VAL A 69 -8.54 -7.57 -2.97
CA VAL A 69 -9.68 -8.35 -3.46
C VAL A 69 -10.56 -7.52 -4.38
N VAL A 70 -11.01 -8.14 -5.47
CA VAL A 70 -12.09 -7.66 -6.33
C VAL A 70 -13.27 -8.62 -6.21
N ILE A 71 -14.44 -8.09 -5.97
CA ILE A 71 -15.68 -8.84 -5.81
C ILE A 71 -16.33 -8.95 -7.16
N LEU A 72 -16.40 -10.16 -7.71
CA LEU A 72 -16.96 -10.41 -9.04
C LEU A 72 -18.32 -11.08 -8.94
N ASN A 73 -19.18 -10.74 -9.89
CA ASN A 73 -20.46 -11.42 -10.07
C ASN A 73 -20.25 -12.91 -10.39
N GLY A 74 -21.17 -13.77 -9.96
CA GLY A 74 -21.09 -15.22 -10.18
C GLY A 74 -20.02 -15.94 -9.34
N THR A 75 -19.38 -15.26 -8.38
CA THR A 75 -18.46 -15.89 -7.44
C THR A 75 -19.09 -16.03 -6.04
N ARG A 76 -18.60 -16.98 -5.23
CA ARG A 76 -19.06 -17.12 -3.84
C ARG A 76 -18.90 -15.81 -3.05
N LEU A 77 -17.77 -15.11 -3.21
CA LEU A 77 -17.56 -13.82 -2.56
C LEU A 77 -18.58 -12.76 -3.03
N GLY A 78 -18.95 -12.81 -4.31
CA GLY A 78 -20.00 -11.97 -4.87
C GLY A 78 -21.38 -12.25 -4.25
N GLU A 79 -21.70 -13.52 -3.98
CA GLU A 79 -22.96 -13.88 -3.31
C GLU A 79 -22.97 -13.44 -1.84
N LEU A 80 -21.87 -13.64 -1.11
CA LEU A 80 -21.71 -13.12 0.26
C LEU A 80 -21.82 -11.60 0.34
N TYR A 81 -21.31 -10.90 -0.66
CA TYR A 81 -21.43 -9.44 -0.76
C TYR A 81 -22.89 -9.01 -1.02
N LYS A 82 -23.58 -9.66 -1.96
CA LYS A 82 -25.00 -9.38 -2.27
C LYS A 82 -25.94 -9.66 -1.09
N SER A 83 -25.65 -10.71 -0.31
CA SER A 83 -26.43 -11.06 0.87
C SER A 83 -26.14 -10.14 2.08
N GLY A 84 -25.10 -9.30 2.01
CA GLY A 84 -24.65 -8.46 3.12
C GLY A 84 -23.83 -9.21 4.19
N GLU A 85 -23.52 -10.48 3.97
CA GLU A 85 -22.67 -11.27 4.88
C GLU A 85 -21.20 -10.86 4.81
N TYR A 86 -20.74 -10.43 3.63
CA TYR A 86 -19.42 -9.85 3.43
C TYR A 86 -19.51 -8.34 3.23
N MET A 87 -18.96 -7.60 4.17
CA MET A 87 -18.74 -6.14 4.05
C MET A 87 -17.24 -5.90 3.87
N PRO A 88 -16.80 -5.41 2.68
CA PRO A 88 -15.39 -5.10 2.46
C PRO A 88 -14.92 -3.95 3.36
N MET A 89 -13.65 -3.94 3.70
CA MET A 89 -13.02 -2.79 4.36
C MET A 89 -13.19 -1.52 3.52
N ASP A 90 -12.98 -0.36 4.14
CA ASP A 90 -12.91 0.89 3.40
C ASP A 90 -11.72 0.89 2.43
N PHE A 91 -11.90 1.48 1.24
CA PHE A 91 -10.88 1.53 0.19
C PHE A 91 -9.62 2.27 0.67
N ASP A 92 -9.79 3.39 1.39
CA ASP A 92 -8.66 4.17 1.91
C ASP A 92 -7.89 3.39 2.98
N GLU A 93 -8.60 2.58 3.78
CA GLU A 93 -7.96 1.69 4.76
C GLU A 93 -7.10 0.62 4.08
N VAL A 94 -7.56 0.02 2.99
CA VAL A 94 -6.77 -0.95 2.21
C VAL A 94 -5.56 -0.26 1.56
N VAL A 95 -5.71 0.96 1.06
CA VAL A 95 -4.56 1.76 0.58
C VAL A 95 -3.57 2.03 1.72
N LYS A 96 -4.03 2.32 2.95
CA LYS A 96 -3.16 2.49 4.14
C LYS A 96 -2.37 1.23 4.45
N ILE A 97 -3.06 0.09 4.51
CA ILE A 97 -2.43 -1.21 4.76
C ILE A 97 -1.37 -1.48 3.69
N CYS A 98 -1.72 -1.40 2.42
CA CYS A 98 -0.80 -1.68 1.32
C CYS A 98 0.39 -0.70 1.27
N SER A 99 0.19 0.56 1.62
CA SER A 99 1.25 1.56 1.74
C SER A 99 2.24 1.19 2.85
N TYR A 100 1.71 0.75 4.00
CA TYR A 100 2.53 0.25 5.10
C TYR A 100 3.34 -0.99 4.67
N LEU A 101 2.70 -1.96 4.01
CA LEU A 101 3.37 -3.17 3.53
C LEU A 101 4.51 -2.86 2.54
N LEU A 102 4.33 -1.88 1.64
CA LEU A 102 5.41 -1.43 0.75
C LEU A 102 6.61 -0.89 1.54
N THR A 103 6.36 -0.10 2.59
CA THR A 103 7.42 0.46 3.44
C THR A 103 8.16 -0.64 4.21
N GLU A 104 7.44 -1.60 4.77
CA GLU A 104 8.04 -2.72 5.50
C GLU A 104 8.82 -3.66 4.56
N ALA A 105 8.30 -3.92 3.36
CA ALA A 105 9.00 -4.71 2.34
C ALA A 105 10.36 -4.07 1.97
N ASP A 106 10.37 -2.75 1.73
CA ASP A 106 11.59 -2.00 1.42
C ASP A 106 12.63 -2.10 2.55
N LYS A 107 12.20 -1.93 3.81
CA LYS A 107 13.08 -2.08 4.99
C LYS A 107 13.70 -3.47 5.12
N LEU A 108 12.97 -4.50 4.70
CA LEU A 108 13.39 -5.91 4.78
C LEU A 108 14.11 -6.40 3.52
N GLY A 109 14.25 -5.56 2.49
CA GLY A 109 14.83 -5.94 1.20
C GLY A 109 13.98 -6.95 0.42
N ILE A 110 12.66 -6.93 0.62
CA ILE A 110 11.70 -7.78 -0.09
C ILE A 110 11.13 -7.01 -1.29
N ASP A 111 11.31 -7.53 -2.49
CA ASP A 111 10.77 -6.89 -3.69
C ASP A 111 9.26 -7.12 -3.85
N VAL A 112 8.45 -6.07 -3.73
CA VAL A 112 7.02 -6.13 -4.09
C VAL A 112 6.89 -5.97 -5.60
N ILE A 113 6.95 -7.10 -6.31
CA ILE A 113 6.95 -7.13 -7.78
C ILE A 113 5.57 -6.85 -8.39
N LYS A 114 4.50 -7.01 -7.60
CA LYS A 114 3.12 -6.67 -8.01
C LYS A 114 2.33 -6.17 -6.82
N LEU A 115 1.64 -5.04 -7.01
CA LEU A 115 0.65 -4.51 -6.08
C LEU A 115 -0.56 -4.01 -6.88
N GLY A 116 -1.73 -4.57 -6.60
CA GLY A 116 -2.96 -4.34 -7.36
C GLY A 116 -3.11 -5.27 -8.57
N LEU A 117 -4.25 -5.21 -9.23
CA LEU A 117 -4.59 -5.98 -10.42
C LEU A 117 -4.28 -5.18 -11.70
N HIS A 118 -4.02 -5.88 -12.80
CA HIS A 118 -3.99 -5.25 -14.10
C HIS A 118 -5.39 -4.84 -14.54
N ALA A 119 -5.47 -3.82 -15.38
CA ALA A 119 -6.69 -3.49 -16.09
C ALA A 119 -7.17 -4.73 -16.90
N SER A 120 -8.45 -5.04 -16.76
CA SER A 120 -9.09 -6.16 -17.46
C SER A 120 -10.54 -5.79 -17.72
N GLU A 121 -10.95 -5.80 -18.96
CA GLU A 121 -12.34 -5.53 -19.37
C GLU A 121 -13.32 -6.46 -18.63
N VAL A 122 -12.97 -7.76 -18.51
CA VAL A 122 -13.80 -8.74 -17.79
C VAL A 122 -13.96 -8.38 -16.31
N VAL A 123 -12.89 -7.89 -15.66
CA VAL A 123 -12.96 -7.45 -14.26
C VAL A 123 -13.86 -6.22 -14.15
N GLU A 124 -13.72 -5.25 -15.04
CA GLU A 124 -14.50 -4.01 -15.02
C GLU A 124 -15.98 -4.26 -15.28
N GLU A 125 -16.32 -5.16 -16.19
CA GLU A 125 -17.71 -5.52 -16.50
C GLU A 125 -18.41 -6.32 -15.39
N GLN A 126 -17.67 -7.19 -14.70
CA GLN A 126 -18.25 -8.11 -13.71
C GLN A 126 -18.06 -7.67 -12.26
N MET A 127 -17.38 -6.56 -12.02
CA MET A 127 -17.09 -6.09 -10.68
C MET A 127 -18.35 -5.59 -9.96
N LEU A 128 -18.62 -6.17 -8.80
CA LEU A 128 -19.65 -5.71 -7.86
C LEU A 128 -19.09 -4.72 -6.83
N GLY A 129 -17.78 -4.79 -6.55
CA GLY A 129 -17.10 -3.98 -5.55
C GLY A 129 -15.68 -4.47 -5.27
N GLY A 130 -15.13 -4.05 -4.12
CA GLY A 130 -13.76 -4.38 -3.72
C GLY A 130 -12.77 -3.27 -4.04
N PHE A 131 -11.48 -3.63 -4.23
CA PHE A 131 -10.39 -2.66 -4.17
C PHE A 131 -9.67 -2.52 -5.53
N TYR A 132 -10.43 -2.56 -6.62
CA TYR A 132 -9.85 -2.36 -7.95
C TYR A 132 -9.60 -0.87 -8.23
N HIS A 133 -8.38 -0.58 -8.66
CA HIS A 133 -8.02 0.71 -9.25
C HIS A 133 -6.83 0.50 -10.21
N PRO A 134 -6.88 1.00 -11.46
CA PRO A 134 -5.82 0.78 -12.43
C PRO A 134 -4.45 1.30 -11.99
N ALA A 135 -4.42 2.37 -11.19
CA ALA A 135 -3.22 2.95 -10.60
C ALA A 135 -3.08 2.64 -9.10
N PHE A 136 -3.49 1.45 -8.64
CA PHE A 136 -3.53 1.11 -7.20
C PHE A 136 -2.15 1.26 -6.53
N ARG A 137 -1.09 0.79 -7.19
CA ARG A 137 0.28 0.94 -6.69
C ARG A 137 0.68 2.41 -6.53
N GLU A 138 0.32 3.26 -7.48
CA GLU A 138 0.64 4.70 -7.43
C GLU A 138 -0.09 5.39 -6.27
N LEU A 139 -1.33 4.97 -5.96
CA LEU A 139 -2.04 5.47 -4.78
C LEU A 139 -1.28 5.14 -3.49
N CYS A 140 -0.82 3.90 -3.35
CA CYS A 140 -0.07 3.47 -2.17
C CYS A 140 1.28 4.18 -2.05
N GLU A 141 2.03 4.30 -3.16
CA GLU A 141 3.31 5.02 -3.19
C GLU A 141 3.13 6.51 -2.90
N GLY A 142 2.09 7.14 -3.47
CA GLY A 142 1.74 8.53 -3.18
C GLY A 142 1.41 8.76 -1.71
N ARG A 143 0.68 7.82 -1.08
CA ARG A 143 0.41 7.89 0.34
C ARG A 143 1.67 7.77 1.20
N ASN A 144 2.61 6.92 0.82
CA ASN A 144 3.91 6.84 1.50
C ASN A 144 4.65 8.18 1.43
N TYR A 145 4.66 8.82 0.26
CA TYR A 145 5.25 10.14 0.13
C TYR A 145 4.55 11.19 0.99
N ARG A 146 3.22 11.17 1.07
CA ARG A 146 2.46 12.06 1.97
C ARG A 146 2.94 11.92 3.41
N ARG A 147 3.06 10.67 3.89
CA ARG A 147 3.56 10.38 5.24
C ARG A 147 4.99 10.91 5.44
N LEU A 148 5.91 10.61 4.51
CA LEU A 148 7.29 11.07 4.59
C LEU A 148 7.41 12.60 4.58
N ILE A 149 6.62 13.28 3.75
CA ILE A 149 6.56 14.74 3.71
C ILE A 149 6.02 15.28 5.05
N SER A 150 4.94 14.69 5.57
CA SER A 150 4.37 15.11 6.85
C SER A 150 5.36 14.91 8.01
N GLU A 151 6.09 13.81 8.03
CA GLU A 151 7.15 13.54 9.03
C GLU A 151 8.29 14.56 8.92
N GLU A 152 8.69 14.92 7.69
CA GLU A 152 9.75 15.90 7.48
C GLU A 152 9.30 17.30 7.92
N LEU A 153 8.08 17.71 7.55
CA LEU A 153 7.51 18.99 7.99
C LEU A 153 7.35 19.06 9.52
N GLY A 154 6.94 17.95 10.15
CA GLY A 154 6.78 17.87 11.60
C GLY A 154 8.04 18.13 12.40
N LYS A 155 9.24 17.98 11.81
CA LYS A 155 10.52 18.35 12.45
C LYS A 155 10.71 19.86 12.60
N HIS A 156 9.94 20.65 11.87
CA HIS A 156 10.02 22.12 11.84
C HIS A 156 8.91 22.81 12.65
N GLY A 157 8.05 22.03 13.32
CA GLY A 157 6.92 22.53 14.12
C GLY A 157 5.58 21.95 13.70
N ASN A 158 4.50 22.57 14.12
CA ASN A 158 3.17 22.12 13.69
C ASN A 158 2.94 22.42 12.22
N ILE A 159 2.43 21.46 11.48
CA ILE A 159 2.13 21.62 10.04
C ILE A 159 1.14 22.78 9.83
N SER A 160 0.19 22.97 10.74
CA SER A 160 -0.77 24.10 10.71
C SER A 160 -0.13 25.49 10.73
N ASP A 161 1.08 25.60 11.26
CA ASP A 161 1.81 26.89 11.37
C ASP A 161 2.61 27.20 10.09
N ILE A 162 2.68 26.28 9.14
CA ILE A 162 3.36 26.45 7.86
C ILE A 162 2.40 27.10 6.88
N ALA A 163 2.81 28.20 6.26
CA ALA A 163 2.06 28.87 5.19
C ALA A 163 2.41 28.27 3.83
N SER A 164 3.71 28.12 3.55
CA SER A 164 4.16 27.50 2.31
C SER A 164 5.49 26.78 2.47
N VAL A 165 5.75 25.81 1.58
CA VAL A 165 6.99 25.04 1.58
C VAL A 165 7.40 24.62 0.18
N VAL A 166 8.70 24.67 -0.11
CA VAL A 166 9.31 24.09 -1.31
C VAL A 166 10.09 22.84 -0.89
N ILE A 167 9.65 21.69 -1.37
CA ILE A 167 10.25 20.40 -1.08
C ILE A 167 10.90 19.84 -2.34
N SER A 168 12.12 19.34 -2.21
CA SER A 168 12.77 18.61 -3.29
C SER A 168 12.83 17.11 -2.99
N VAL A 169 12.55 16.32 -4.03
CA VAL A 169 12.58 14.86 -4.03
C VAL A 169 13.43 14.36 -5.21
N PRO A 170 13.90 13.10 -5.22
CA PRO A 170 14.60 12.56 -6.38
C PRO A 170 13.74 12.75 -7.65
N LYS A 171 14.34 13.23 -8.75
CA LYS A 171 13.61 13.51 -10.01
C LYS A 171 12.72 12.36 -10.46
N ARG A 172 13.19 11.12 -10.35
CA ARG A 172 12.45 9.91 -10.72
C ARG A 172 11.19 9.65 -9.86
N GLN A 173 11.04 10.37 -8.74
CA GLN A 173 9.99 10.15 -7.76
C GLN A 173 9.01 11.34 -7.63
N ILE A 174 9.18 12.39 -8.43
CA ILE A 174 8.31 13.57 -8.40
C ILE A 174 6.84 13.21 -8.54
N SER A 175 6.49 12.34 -9.50
CA SER A 175 5.12 11.89 -9.75
C SER A 175 4.51 11.20 -8.53
N LYS A 176 5.29 10.36 -7.83
CA LYS A 176 4.87 9.70 -6.59
C LYS A 176 4.67 10.70 -5.45
N ALA A 177 5.56 11.68 -5.33
CA ALA A 177 5.49 12.71 -4.31
C ALA A 177 4.28 13.65 -4.52
N ILE A 178 3.98 14.03 -5.76
CA ILE A 178 2.78 14.79 -6.12
C ILE A 178 1.51 13.97 -5.85
N GLY A 179 1.60 12.65 -6.05
CA GLY A 179 0.48 11.71 -5.92
C GLY A 179 -0.43 11.71 -7.15
N GLN A 180 -1.16 10.60 -7.32
CA GLN A 180 -2.11 10.42 -8.41
C GLN A 180 -3.14 11.56 -8.39
N LYS A 181 -3.39 12.19 -9.55
CA LYS A 181 -4.25 13.39 -9.68
C LYS A 181 -3.91 14.52 -8.71
N LYS A 182 -2.64 14.69 -8.35
CA LYS A 182 -2.14 15.70 -7.39
C LYS A 182 -2.67 15.54 -5.95
N ALA A 183 -3.07 14.33 -5.57
CA ALA A 183 -3.70 14.06 -4.28
C ALA A 183 -2.89 14.55 -3.05
N ASN A 184 -1.55 14.55 -3.13
CA ASN A 184 -0.74 15.07 -2.03
C ASN A 184 -0.68 16.59 -1.99
N ILE A 185 -0.70 17.25 -3.14
CA ILE A 185 -0.78 18.72 -3.22
C ILE A 185 -2.10 19.19 -2.59
N GLU A 186 -3.22 18.60 -3.00
CA GLU A 186 -4.54 18.95 -2.44
C GLU A 186 -4.63 18.64 -0.94
N TYR A 187 -4.11 17.50 -0.51
CA TYR A 187 -4.08 17.17 0.92
C TYR A 187 -3.38 18.23 1.79
N PHE A 188 -2.21 18.72 1.38
CA PHE A 188 -1.51 19.76 2.13
C PHE A 188 -2.20 21.12 2.00
N LYS A 189 -2.81 21.40 0.86
CA LYS A 189 -3.63 22.58 0.66
C LYS A 189 -4.85 22.61 1.59
N ASP A 190 -5.50 21.47 1.79
CA ASP A 190 -6.63 21.35 2.74
C ASP A 190 -6.19 21.56 4.19
N LEU A 191 -4.92 21.24 4.52
CA LEU A 191 -4.28 21.61 5.79
C LEU A 191 -3.84 23.09 5.80
N GLY A 192 -4.08 23.83 4.72
CA GLY A 192 -3.71 25.22 4.54
C GLY A 192 -2.25 25.45 4.16
N VAL A 193 -1.48 24.42 3.83
CA VAL A 193 -0.07 24.52 3.44
C VAL A 193 0.05 24.58 1.92
N ASN A 194 0.63 25.66 1.38
CA ASN A 194 0.95 25.72 -0.04
C ASN A 194 2.27 25.00 -0.31
N ILE A 195 2.19 23.78 -0.88
CA ILE A 195 3.37 22.93 -1.15
C ILE A 195 3.78 22.97 -2.61
N LYS A 196 5.07 23.20 -2.88
CA LYS A 196 5.70 23.03 -4.19
C LYS A 196 6.71 21.90 -4.14
N ILE A 197 6.56 20.94 -5.06
CA ILE A 197 7.46 19.77 -5.15
C ILE A 197 8.33 19.94 -6.39
N VAL A 198 9.66 19.85 -6.20
CA VAL A 198 10.67 19.96 -7.28
C VAL A 198 11.59 18.74 -7.25
N GLY A 199 12.30 18.52 -8.36
CA GLY A 199 13.24 17.39 -8.46
C GLY A 199 14.66 17.81 -8.14
N HIS A 200 15.44 16.91 -7.50
CA HIS A 200 16.88 17.03 -7.36
C HIS A 200 17.60 15.76 -7.83
N GLU A 201 18.91 15.87 -8.03
CA GLU A 201 19.80 14.76 -8.36
C GLU A 201 20.56 14.28 -7.11
N GLY A 202 21.01 13.04 -7.12
CA GLY A 202 22.09 12.54 -6.26
C GLY A 202 21.72 12.11 -4.84
N SER A 203 20.44 12.09 -4.43
CA SER A 203 20.02 11.62 -3.09
C SER A 203 18.62 11.01 -3.15
N ASP A 204 18.36 9.94 -2.37
CA ASP A 204 17.03 9.37 -2.25
C ASP A 204 16.19 10.00 -1.13
N LYS A 205 16.70 11.06 -0.47
CA LYS A 205 16.03 11.73 0.64
C LYS A 205 15.21 12.92 0.18
N ILE A 206 14.11 13.14 0.89
CA ILE A 206 13.32 14.39 0.80
C ILE A 206 14.13 15.51 1.48
N LYS A 207 14.12 16.71 0.90
CA LYS A 207 14.75 17.90 1.47
C LYS A 207 13.78 19.06 1.44
N ILE A 208 13.76 19.84 2.52
CA ILE A 208 13.08 21.13 2.54
C ILE A 208 14.06 22.17 2.02
N ASN A 209 13.69 22.85 0.93
CA ASN A 209 14.50 23.92 0.35
C ASN A 209 14.13 25.29 0.93
N GLU A 210 12.84 25.47 1.21
CA GLU A 210 12.30 26.71 1.75
C GLU A 210 11.06 26.40 2.58
N ILE A 211 10.88 27.10 3.69
CA ILE A 211 9.68 27.00 4.55
C ILE A 211 9.30 28.40 5.01
N ILE A 212 8.04 28.75 4.90
CA ILE A 212 7.49 30.03 5.37
C ILE A 212 6.42 29.70 6.40
N MET A 213 6.62 30.22 7.62
CA MET A 213 5.70 30.05 8.74
C MET A 213 4.59 31.11 8.70
N ARG A 214 3.40 30.77 9.19
CA ARG A 214 2.33 31.74 9.43
C ARG A 214 2.68 32.61 10.62
N GLY A 215 2.38 33.90 10.54
CA GLY A 215 2.61 34.84 11.64
C GLY A 215 4.05 35.25 11.87
N GLY A 216 4.96 34.93 10.97
CA GLY A 216 6.31 35.52 10.94
C GLY A 216 6.25 36.93 10.35
N GLU A 217 5.73 37.88 11.11
CA GLU A 217 6.10 39.28 10.91
C GLU A 217 7.53 39.46 11.36
N LYS A 218 8.30 40.19 10.58
CA LYS A 218 9.74 40.47 10.58
C LYS A 218 10.38 40.70 11.94
#